data_18219fc8340f16ea729b75b7009583d9
#
_entry.id   18219fc8340f16ea729b75b7009583d9
#
_cell.length_a   1.000
_cell.length_b   1.000
_cell.length_c   1.000
_cell.angle_alpha   90.00
_cell.angle_beta   90.00
_cell.angle_gamma   90.00
#
_symmetry.space_group_name_H-M   'P 1'
#
loop_
_entity.id
_entity.type
_entity.pdbx_description
1 polymer ?
#
loop_
_entity_poly.entity_id
_entity_poly.type
_entity_poly.pdbx_seq_one_letter_code
_entity_poly.pdbx_strand_id
1 'polypeptide(L)'
;MKTLNDNCIITNYEDIKVVDNFFTKECLEILKIRVLYNTYYNKKYPSYLAIDYFPTQDYLTDLIVSEINNKFDVPEFQRGWSFLYTKNTDGVGLHCDPSVLNLNVWVSSDESVLDPEKNGLHIYKVTPPENWTRDDWNGNLEKSLEYIKSKNVEPVKINYKSNRAIFFNGAYFHKTNEVSMKEGFKNRRISYTLLFGNNLE
;
A
#
# COMPACT_ATOMS: atom_id res chain seq x y z
N MET A 1 6.51 -14.28 17.98
CA MET A 1 5.60 -13.08 18.04
C MET A 1 4.47 -13.32 17.06
N LYS A 2 3.23 -13.08 17.45
CA LYS A 2 2.07 -13.11 16.55
C LYS A 2 1.97 -11.76 15.84
N THR A 3 1.87 -11.77 14.52
CA THR A 3 1.85 -10.54 13.72
C THR A 3 0.44 -10.10 13.37
N LEU A 4 -0.45 -11.03 12.97
CA LEU A 4 -1.82 -10.72 12.57
C LEU A 4 -2.79 -10.82 13.75
N ASN A 5 -3.78 -9.93 13.75
CA ASN A 5 -4.86 -9.93 14.74
C ASN A 5 -5.92 -10.97 14.37
N ASP A 6 -6.34 -11.81 15.33
CA ASP A 6 -7.44 -12.76 15.09
C ASP A 6 -8.80 -12.08 14.92
N ASN A 7 -8.98 -10.94 15.59
CA ASN A 7 -10.22 -10.18 15.62
C ASN A 7 -10.24 -9.05 14.56
N CYS A 8 -9.59 -9.25 13.41
CA CYS A 8 -9.68 -8.30 12.30
C CYS A 8 -11.10 -8.27 11.73
N ILE A 9 -11.52 -7.08 11.27
CA ILE A 9 -12.84 -6.86 10.66
C ILE A 9 -12.66 -6.79 9.15
N ILE A 10 -13.32 -7.69 8.42
CA ILE A 10 -13.21 -7.80 6.96
C ILE A 10 -14.45 -7.19 6.32
N THR A 11 -14.24 -6.28 5.36
CA THR A 11 -15.26 -5.71 4.48
C THR A 11 -14.85 -5.94 3.04
N ASN A 12 -15.74 -6.47 2.22
CA ASN A 12 -15.48 -6.70 0.81
C ASN A 12 -16.18 -5.65 -0.05
N TYR A 13 -15.43 -5.07 -0.99
CA TYR A 13 -15.94 -4.23 -2.07
C TYR A 13 -15.71 -4.99 -3.38
N GLU A 14 -16.57 -5.97 -3.66
CA GLU A 14 -16.43 -6.95 -4.72
C GLU A 14 -15.10 -7.73 -4.55
N ASP A 15 -14.10 -7.51 -5.42
CA ASP A 15 -12.78 -8.15 -5.40
C ASP A 15 -11.71 -7.38 -4.59
N ILE A 16 -12.08 -6.22 -4.02
CA ILE A 16 -11.22 -5.49 -3.09
C ILE A 16 -11.60 -5.85 -1.66
N LYS A 17 -10.64 -6.34 -0.88
CA LYS A 17 -10.84 -6.71 0.52
C LYS A 17 -10.18 -5.68 1.44
N VAL A 18 -10.96 -5.08 2.32
CA VAL A 18 -10.49 -4.15 3.37
C VAL A 18 -10.53 -4.86 4.71
N VAL A 19 -9.42 -4.84 5.43
CA VAL A 19 -9.27 -5.52 6.72
C VAL A 19 -8.81 -4.51 7.78
N ASP A 20 -9.71 -4.15 8.69
CA ASP A 20 -9.40 -3.31 9.85
C ASP A 20 -8.81 -4.13 10.99
N ASN A 21 -7.97 -3.48 11.81
CA ASN A 21 -7.23 -4.11 12.90
C ASN A 21 -6.37 -5.29 12.42
N PHE A 22 -5.66 -5.10 11.31
CA PHE A 22 -4.96 -6.16 10.61
C PHE A 22 -3.81 -6.76 11.43
N PHE A 23 -2.88 -5.92 11.89
CA PHE A 23 -1.78 -6.34 12.74
C PHE A 23 -2.18 -6.38 14.23
N THR A 24 -1.49 -7.21 15.00
CA THR A 24 -1.48 -7.05 16.45
C THR A 24 -0.90 -5.67 16.83
N LYS A 25 -1.27 -5.17 18.00
CA LYS A 25 -0.74 -3.88 18.50
C LYS A 25 0.79 -3.90 18.58
N GLU A 26 1.35 -5.01 19.01
CA GLU A 26 2.81 -5.19 19.10
C GLU A 26 3.48 -5.12 17.72
N CYS A 27 2.98 -5.86 16.74
CA CYS A 27 3.52 -5.85 15.39
C CYS A 27 3.43 -4.45 14.76
N LEU A 28 2.29 -3.77 14.90
CA LEU A 28 2.09 -2.41 14.38
C LEU A 28 3.12 -1.41 14.96
N GLU A 29 3.35 -1.46 16.27
CA GLU A 29 4.33 -0.58 16.93
C GLU A 29 5.77 -0.91 16.51
N ILE A 30 6.11 -2.19 16.36
CA ILE A 30 7.44 -2.59 15.87
C ILE A 30 7.66 -2.06 14.44
N LEU A 31 6.69 -2.23 13.54
CA LEU A 31 6.77 -1.69 12.17
C LEU A 31 6.93 -0.18 12.17
N LYS A 32 6.15 0.53 13.00
CA LYS A 32 6.21 1.99 13.12
C LYS A 32 7.59 2.46 13.60
N ILE A 33 8.09 1.89 14.70
CA ILE A 33 9.42 2.22 15.26
C ILE A 33 10.49 1.92 14.22
N ARG A 34 10.46 0.75 13.61
CA ARG A 34 11.43 0.32 12.62
C ARG A 34 11.53 1.29 11.44
N VAL A 35 10.38 1.74 10.90
CA VAL A 35 10.38 2.66 9.75
C VAL A 35 10.74 4.08 10.17
N LEU A 36 10.22 4.59 11.30
CA LEU A 36 10.51 5.95 11.75
C LEU A 36 12.00 6.15 12.11
N TYR A 37 12.61 5.19 12.79
CA TYR A 37 13.97 5.30 13.32
C TYR A 37 15.02 4.55 12.49
N ASN A 38 14.66 4.13 11.27
CA ASN A 38 15.62 3.50 10.38
C ASN A 38 16.72 4.50 9.99
N THR A 39 17.96 4.01 9.96
CA THR A 39 19.12 4.80 9.55
C THR A 39 19.52 4.56 8.09
N TYR A 40 18.94 3.54 7.47
CA TYR A 40 19.23 3.16 6.09
C TYR A 40 17.93 3.01 5.28
N TYR A 41 17.82 3.79 4.21
CA TYR A 41 16.74 3.73 3.25
C TYR A 41 17.30 3.39 1.87
N ASN A 42 16.74 2.38 1.21
CA ASN A 42 17.18 1.92 -0.11
C ASN A 42 17.00 2.98 -1.18
N LYS A 43 15.91 3.74 -1.09
CA LYS A 43 15.57 4.80 -2.05
C LYS A 43 15.12 6.06 -1.36
N LYS A 44 15.45 7.19 -1.96
CA LYS A 44 15.06 8.53 -1.50
C LYS A 44 14.35 9.26 -2.63
N TYR A 45 13.14 9.66 -2.37
CA TYR A 45 12.30 10.45 -3.27
C TYR A 45 12.09 11.86 -2.70
N PRO A 46 11.61 12.84 -3.48
CA PRO A 46 11.44 14.22 -3.01
C PRO A 46 10.55 14.40 -1.78
N SER A 47 9.60 13.48 -1.56
CA SER A 47 8.60 13.56 -0.47
C SER A 47 8.52 12.33 0.42
N TYR A 48 9.25 11.25 0.13
CA TYR A 48 9.28 10.05 0.95
C TYR A 48 10.58 9.27 0.80
N LEU A 49 10.86 8.43 1.80
CA LEU A 49 11.97 7.50 1.88
C LEU A 49 11.42 6.08 1.79
N ALA A 50 12.15 5.16 1.18
CA ALA A 50 11.72 3.78 1.02
C ALA A 50 12.71 2.78 1.61
N ILE A 51 12.15 1.71 2.22
CA ILE A 51 12.85 0.50 2.63
C ILE A 51 12.23 -0.63 1.80
N ASP A 52 13.04 -1.32 0.99
CA ASP A 52 12.58 -2.48 0.21
C ASP A 52 12.71 -3.77 1.04
N TYR A 53 11.82 -4.71 0.80
CA TYR A 53 11.79 -6.04 1.40
C TYR A 53 11.70 -7.11 0.31
N PHE A 54 12.51 -8.15 0.44
CA PHE A 54 12.50 -9.31 -0.45
C PHE A 54 12.38 -10.60 0.38
N PRO A 55 11.90 -11.69 -0.20
CA PRO A 55 11.82 -12.98 0.48
C PRO A 55 13.16 -13.37 1.12
N THR A 56 13.12 -13.88 2.34
CA THR A 56 14.28 -14.35 3.13
C THR A 56 15.34 -13.30 3.50
N GLN A 57 15.08 -12.03 3.24
CA GLN A 57 16.00 -10.93 3.56
C GLN A 57 15.59 -10.13 4.79
N ASP A 58 14.36 -10.30 5.26
CA ASP A 58 13.79 -9.57 6.36
C ASP A 58 12.90 -10.45 7.24
N TYR A 59 13.42 -10.84 8.40
CA TYR A 59 12.74 -11.76 9.32
C TYR A 59 11.32 -11.33 9.71
N LEU A 60 11.11 -10.03 9.95
CA LEU A 60 9.77 -9.55 10.34
C LEU A 60 8.79 -9.65 9.17
N THR A 61 9.23 -9.27 7.97
CA THR A 61 8.41 -9.40 6.76
C THR A 61 8.11 -10.87 6.46
N ASP A 62 9.10 -11.77 6.56
CA ASP A 62 8.90 -13.20 6.34
C ASP A 62 7.90 -13.80 7.34
N LEU A 63 7.95 -13.39 8.60
CA LEU A 63 6.98 -13.80 9.62
C LEU A 63 5.57 -13.28 9.30
N ILE A 64 5.44 -12.02 8.90
CA ILE A 64 4.16 -11.42 8.48
C ILE A 64 3.60 -12.17 7.27
N VAL A 65 4.40 -12.41 6.25
CA VAL A 65 4.01 -13.14 5.03
C VAL A 65 3.56 -14.56 5.36
N SER A 66 4.29 -15.26 6.24
CA SER A 66 3.90 -16.61 6.70
C SER A 66 2.52 -16.62 7.35
N GLU A 67 2.21 -15.66 8.22
CA GLU A 67 0.88 -15.56 8.84
C GLU A 67 -0.22 -15.13 7.84
N ILE A 68 0.12 -14.28 6.85
CA ILE A 68 -0.80 -13.92 5.76
C ILE A 68 -1.16 -15.16 4.95
N ASN A 69 -0.18 -15.97 4.54
CA ASN A 69 -0.40 -17.19 3.77
C ASN A 69 -1.26 -18.23 4.52
N ASN A 70 -1.16 -18.26 5.85
CA ASN A 70 -1.99 -19.14 6.68
C ASN A 70 -3.44 -18.68 6.85
N LYS A 71 -3.70 -17.36 6.69
CA LYS A 71 -5.01 -16.76 6.98
C LYS A 71 -5.77 -16.35 5.71
N PHE A 72 -5.08 -16.04 4.65
CA PHE A 72 -5.63 -15.55 3.39
C PHE A 72 -5.08 -16.39 2.23
N ASP A 73 -5.93 -16.65 1.25
CA ASP A 73 -5.50 -17.26 -0.02
C ASP A 73 -4.79 -16.19 -0.86
N VAL A 74 -3.47 -16.23 -0.86
CA VAL A 74 -2.61 -15.26 -1.56
C VAL A 74 -1.54 -16.00 -2.36
N PRO A 75 -1.13 -15.47 -3.52
CA PRO A 75 0.00 -16.03 -4.28
C PRO A 75 1.33 -15.93 -3.51
N GLU A 76 2.41 -16.37 -4.14
CA GLU A 76 3.76 -16.26 -3.57
C GLU A 76 4.19 -14.81 -3.39
N PHE A 77 4.79 -14.50 -2.24
CA PHE A 77 5.35 -13.18 -1.94
C PHE A 77 6.55 -12.89 -2.86
N GLN A 78 6.54 -11.75 -3.55
CA GLN A 78 7.59 -11.34 -4.47
C GLN A 78 8.51 -10.30 -3.86
N ARG A 79 7.93 -9.24 -3.35
CA ARG A 79 8.64 -8.12 -2.72
C ARG A 79 7.67 -7.20 -1.98
N GLY A 80 8.24 -6.31 -1.19
CA GLY A 80 7.47 -5.25 -0.55
C GLY A 80 8.33 -4.04 -0.26
N TRP A 81 7.69 -3.03 0.33
CA TRP A 81 8.37 -1.84 0.80
C TRP A 81 7.59 -1.13 1.90
N SER A 82 8.31 -0.32 2.66
CA SER A 82 7.70 0.73 3.50
C SER A 82 8.06 2.09 2.95
N PHE A 83 7.07 2.99 2.89
CA PHE A 83 7.31 4.41 2.64
C PHE A 83 7.16 5.19 3.94
N LEU A 84 8.16 6.04 4.22
CA LEU A 84 8.10 7.09 5.22
C LEU A 84 7.98 8.44 4.51
N TYR A 85 6.81 9.05 4.55
CA TYR A 85 6.60 10.38 3.98
C TYR A 85 7.24 11.44 4.86
N THR A 86 8.09 12.28 4.27
CA THR A 86 8.86 13.30 4.99
C THR A 86 8.15 14.64 5.06
N LYS A 87 7.15 14.85 4.21
CA LYS A 87 6.29 16.05 4.13
C LYS A 87 4.92 15.71 3.55
N ASN A 88 3.97 16.61 3.71
CA ASN A 88 2.69 16.56 3.01
C ASN A 88 2.91 16.71 1.50
N THR A 89 2.13 15.98 0.69
CA THR A 89 2.31 15.87 -0.76
C THR A 89 1.03 15.34 -1.41
N ASP A 90 0.96 15.42 -2.73
CA ASP A 90 -0.13 14.81 -3.53
C ASP A 90 -0.10 13.27 -3.56
N GLY A 91 0.79 12.66 -2.77
CA GLY A 91 0.92 11.20 -2.66
C GLY A 91 1.68 10.57 -3.81
N VAL A 92 1.52 9.25 -3.95
CA VAL A 92 2.03 8.49 -5.11
C VAL A 92 1.00 8.60 -6.22
N GLY A 93 1.45 9.06 -7.39
CA GLY A 93 0.61 9.26 -8.57
C GLY A 93 -0.05 7.97 -9.07
N LEU A 94 -0.90 8.13 -10.08
CA LEU A 94 -1.61 7.01 -10.70
C LEU A 94 -0.62 6.04 -11.37
N HIS A 95 -0.74 4.76 -11.02
CA HIS A 95 0.12 3.68 -11.50
C HIS A 95 -0.54 2.31 -11.33
N CYS A 96 0.09 1.28 -11.87
CA CYS A 96 -0.18 -0.12 -11.56
C CYS A 96 1.06 -0.77 -10.94
N ASP A 97 0.88 -1.88 -10.24
CA ASP A 97 1.97 -2.71 -9.76
C ASP A 97 2.01 -4.06 -10.52
N PRO A 98 3.20 -4.60 -10.81
CA PRO A 98 3.34 -5.87 -11.52
C PRO A 98 3.11 -7.06 -10.57
N SER A 99 1.92 -7.17 -10.01
CA SER A 99 1.55 -8.23 -9.07
C SER A 99 0.12 -8.70 -9.29
N VAL A 100 -0.13 -9.97 -9.00
CA VAL A 100 -1.49 -10.53 -8.99
C VAL A 100 -2.30 -9.90 -7.86
N LEU A 101 -1.66 -9.69 -6.70
CA LEU A 101 -2.30 -9.15 -5.52
C LEU A 101 -1.39 -8.15 -4.81
N ASN A 102 -1.90 -6.97 -4.55
CA ASN A 102 -1.31 -5.98 -3.67
C ASN A 102 -1.93 -6.06 -2.27
N LEU A 103 -1.10 -5.90 -1.27
CA LEU A 103 -1.50 -5.63 0.11
C LEU A 103 -0.89 -4.31 0.55
N ASN A 104 -1.72 -3.31 0.80
CA ASN A 104 -1.30 -2.03 1.38
C ASN A 104 -1.80 -1.91 2.82
N VAL A 105 -0.92 -1.55 3.76
CA VAL A 105 -1.29 -1.30 5.16
C VAL A 105 -0.83 0.09 5.60
N TRP A 106 -1.71 0.81 6.28
CA TRP A 106 -1.38 2.10 6.88
C TRP A 106 -0.99 1.92 8.35
N VAL A 107 0.23 2.36 8.68
CA VAL A 107 0.87 2.09 9.98
C VAL A 107 0.77 3.26 10.96
N SER A 108 0.68 4.50 10.45
CA SER A 108 0.62 5.69 11.31
C SER A 108 -0.72 5.80 12.04
N SER A 109 -0.70 6.44 13.21
CA SER A 109 -1.89 6.64 14.05
C SER A 109 -2.94 7.51 13.35
N ASP A 110 -4.24 7.24 13.55
CA ASP A 110 -5.35 8.07 13.08
C ASP A 110 -5.26 9.50 13.61
N GLU A 111 -4.73 9.67 14.82
CA GLU A 111 -4.54 10.99 15.45
C GLU A 111 -3.52 11.86 14.70
N SER A 112 -2.66 11.26 13.89
CA SER A 112 -1.67 11.97 13.08
C SER A 112 -2.24 12.50 11.76
N VAL A 113 -3.42 12.04 11.34
CA VAL A 113 -4.05 12.36 10.06
C VAL A 113 -4.92 13.61 10.20
N LEU A 114 -4.79 14.55 9.28
CA LEU A 114 -5.64 15.76 9.27
C LEU A 114 -6.99 15.48 8.60
N ASP A 115 -6.99 14.70 7.53
CA ASP A 115 -8.18 14.37 6.76
C ASP A 115 -8.12 12.92 6.26
N PRO A 116 -8.85 11.97 6.88
CA PRO A 116 -8.84 10.57 6.50
C PRO A 116 -9.33 10.29 5.06
N GLU A 117 -10.24 11.11 4.51
CA GLU A 117 -10.75 10.94 3.15
C GLU A 117 -9.68 11.28 2.12
N LYS A 118 -8.94 12.37 2.35
CA LYS A 118 -7.85 12.79 1.48
C LYS A 118 -6.64 11.85 1.58
N ASN A 119 -6.34 11.30 2.76
CA ASN A 119 -5.20 10.42 2.96
C ASN A 119 -5.41 8.97 2.48
N GLY A 120 -6.50 8.69 1.80
CA GLY A 120 -6.89 7.35 1.38
C GLY A 120 -6.19 6.82 0.13
N LEU A 121 -6.76 5.75 -0.42
CA LEU A 121 -6.36 5.10 -1.67
C LEU A 121 -7.54 5.14 -2.64
N HIS A 122 -7.28 5.50 -3.89
CA HIS A 122 -8.23 5.39 -4.98
C HIS A 122 -7.81 4.23 -5.88
N ILE A 123 -8.73 3.29 -6.11
CA ILE A 123 -8.50 2.09 -6.93
C ILE A 123 -9.52 2.11 -8.07
N TYR A 124 -9.03 2.15 -9.30
CA TYR A 124 -9.82 2.05 -10.52
C TYR A 124 -9.79 0.59 -10.96
N LYS A 125 -10.93 -0.10 -10.94
CA LYS A 125 -11.04 -1.52 -11.31
C LYS A 125 -10.91 -1.74 -12.82
N VAL A 126 -9.77 -1.33 -13.34
CA VAL A 126 -9.38 -1.49 -14.75
C VAL A 126 -7.87 -1.72 -14.81
N THR A 127 -7.46 -2.69 -15.63
CA THR A 127 -6.07 -3.03 -15.88
C THR A 127 -5.59 -2.33 -17.16
N PRO A 128 -4.27 -2.06 -17.32
CA PRO A 128 -3.75 -1.55 -18.57
C PRO A 128 -3.98 -2.55 -19.71
N PRO A 129 -4.08 -2.09 -20.97
CA PRO A 129 -4.10 -2.97 -22.15
C PRO A 129 -2.84 -3.83 -22.23
N GLU A 130 -2.97 -5.06 -22.73
CA GLU A 130 -1.85 -6.01 -22.86
C GLU A 130 -0.67 -5.48 -23.70
N ASN A 131 -0.93 -4.59 -24.64
CA ASN A 131 0.10 -3.99 -25.48
C ASN A 131 0.76 -2.75 -24.89
N TRP A 132 0.44 -2.37 -23.64
CA TRP A 132 1.09 -1.25 -22.97
C TRP A 132 2.37 -1.70 -22.27
N THR A 133 3.40 -0.87 -22.38
CA THR A 133 4.65 -1.03 -21.64
C THR A 133 4.55 -0.44 -20.23
N ARG A 134 5.53 -0.74 -19.39
CA ARG A 134 5.62 -0.15 -18.06
C ARG A 134 5.62 1.38 -18.09
N ASP A 135 6.27 1.99 -19.06
CA ASP A 135 6.30 3.46 -19.20
C ASP A 135 4.92 4.03 -19.54
N ASP A 136 4.07 3.25 -20.21
CA ASP A 136 2.70 3.66 -20.52
C ASP A 136 1.83 3.72 -19.27
N TRP A 137 1.85 2.69 -18.43
CA TRP A 137 0.96 2.59 -17.26
C TRP A 137 1.57 3.09 -15.94
N ASN A 138 2.87 3.41 -15.90
CA ASN A 138 3.56 3.90 -14.71
C ASN A 138 4.35 5.21 -14.93
N GLY A 139 4.52 5.64 -16.16
CA GLY A 139 5.26 6.85 -16.55
C GLY A 139 4.41 7.90 -17.26
N ASN A 140 3.28 7.51 -17.84
CA ASN A 140 2.44 8.39 -18.65
C ASN A 140 1.06 8.62 -18.00
N LEU A 141 1.00 9.62 -17.11
CA LEU A 141 -0.23 9.96 -16.38
C LEU A 141 -1.40 10.33 -17.30
N GLU A 142 -1.15 11.12 -18.34
CA GLU A 142 -2.18 11.60 -19.26
C GLU A 142 -2.83 10.42 -19.99
N LYS A 143 -2.02 9.55 -20.59
CA LYS A 143 -2.48 8.33 -21.28
C LYS A 143 -3.30 7.43 -20.36
N SER A 144 -2.85 7.24 -19.11
CA SER A 144 -3.57 6.42 -18.13
C SER A 144 -4.92 7.03 -17.75
N LEU A 145 -4.99 8.35 -17.54
CA LEU A 145 -6.24 9.05 -17.21
C LEU A 145 -7.24 9.01 -18.38
N GLU A 146 -6.79 9.24 -19.62
CA GLU A 146 -7.64 9.15 -20.80
C GLU A 146 -8.21 7.73 -20.96
N TYR A 147 -7.37 6.71 -20.76
CA TYR A 147 -7.80 5.32 -20.83
C TYR A 147 -8.86 4.98 -19.76
N ILE A 148 -8.64 5.32 -18.49
CA ILE A 148 -9.61 5.11 -17.41
C ILE A 148 -10.93 5.82 -17.74
N LYS A 149 -10.87 7.08 -18.21
CA LYS A 149 -12.03 7.84 -18.61
C LYS A 149 -12.79 7.18 -19.75
N SER A 150 -12.07 6.61 -20.75
CA SER A 150 -12.69 5.87 -21.87
C SER A 150 -13.45 4.62 -21.43
N LYS A 151 -13.08 4.04 -20.29
CA LYS A 151 -13.75 2.89 -19.66
C LYS A 151 -14.93 3.27 -18.77
N ASN A 152 -15.15 4.56 -18.53
CA ASN A 152 -16.20 5.08 -17.65
C ASN A 152 -16.18 4.44 -16.25
N VAL A 153 -14.96 4.28 -15.68
CA VAL A 153 -14.75 3.66 -14.37
C VAL A 153 -14.48 4.71 -13.32
N GLU A 154 -15.34 4.73 -12.29
CA GLU A 154 -15.12 5.53 -11.09
C GLU A 154 -14.25 4.77 -10.08
N PRO A 155 -13.41 5.46 -9.31
CA PRO A 155 -12.57 4.79 -8.34
C PRO A 155 -13.34 4.30 -7.12
N VAL A 156 -13.00 3.13 -6.62
CA VAL A 156 -13.29 2.73 -5.25
C VAL A 156 -12.39 3.56 -4.33
N LYS A 157 -13.01 4.39 -3.49
CA LYS A 157 -12.29 5.27 -2.55
C LYS A 157 -12.25 4.61 -1.18
N ILE A 158 -11.05 4.34 -0.69
CA ILE A 158 -10.84 3.75 0.64
C ILE A 158 -10.22 4.81 1.53
N ASN A 159 -10.96 5.25 2.55
CA ASN A 159 -10.50 6.24 3.50
C ASN A 159 -9.38 5.69 4.38
N TYR A 160 -8.45 6.56 4.76
CA TYR A 160 -7.38 6.22 5.69
C TYR A 160 -7.96 5.75 7.04
N LYS A 161 -7.34 4.70 7.58
CA LYS A 161 -7.50 4.26 8.96
C LYS A 161 -6.24 3.55 9.39
N SER A 162 -5.73 3.87 10.56
CA SER A 162 -4.57 3.17 11.14
C SER A 162 -4.83 1.66 11.22
N ASN A 163 -3.83 0.86 10.91
CA ASN A 163 -3.92 -0.60 10.93
C ASN A 163 -4.99 -1.19 9.98
N ARG A 164 -5.30 -0.48 8.91
CA ARG A 164 -6.15 -0.95 7.81
C ARG A 164 -5.28 -1.54 6.72
N ALA A 165 -5.57 -2.77 6.35
CA ALA A 165 -5.00 -3.48 5.22
C ALA A 165 -5.98 -3.49 4.05
N ILE A 166 -5.47 -3.35 2.83
CA ILE A 166 -6.27 -3.35 1.60
C ILE A 166 -5.64 -4.35 0.64
N PHE A 167 -6.39 -5.39 0.29
CA PHE A 167 -6.01 -6.38 -0.72
C PHE A 167 -6.75 -6.06 -2.02
N PHE A 168 -6.03 -5.96 -3.12
CA PHE A 168 -6.59 -5.68 -4.43
C PHE A 168 -5.67 -6.18 -5.55
N ASN A 169 -6.19 -6.37 -6.76
CA ASN A 169 -5.40 -6.74 -7.93
C ASN A 169 -4.37 -5.64 -8.22
N GLY A 170 -3.07 -5.98 -8.17
CA GLY A 170 -1.97 -5.03 -8.37
C GLY A 170 -1.99 -4.36 -9.74
N ALA A 171 -2.52 -5.04 -10.77
CA ALA A 171 -2.68 -4.49 -12.10
C ALA A 171 -3.81 -3.44 -12.21
N TYR A 172 -4.64 -3.24 -11.19
CA TYR A 172 -5.58 -2.12 -11.19
C TYR A 172 -4.86 -0.79 -11.09
N PHE A 173 -5.28 0.18 -11.89
CA PHE A 173 -4.80 1.54 -11.71
C PHE A 173 -5.18 2.05 -10.34
N HIS A 174 -4.19 2.54 -9.60
CA HIS A 174 -4.42 3.07 -8.28
C HIS A 174 -3.51 4.26 -7.96
N LYS A 175 -3.90 5.06 -6.98
CA LYS A 175 -3.08 6.16 -6.49
C LYS A 175 -3.30 6.38 -4.99
N THR A 176 -2.24 6.76 -4.28
CA THR A 176 -2.41 7.45 -3.00
C THR A 176 -3.01 8.81 -3.31
N ASN A 177 -4.09 9.18 -2.62
CA ASN A 177 -4.72 10.46 -2.88
C ASN A 177 -3.79 11.61 -2.40
N GLU A 178 -4.13 12.34 -1.36
CA GLU A 178 -3.27 13.36 -0.75
C GLU A 178 -2.60 12.77 0.50
N VAL A 179 -1.43 13.23 0.86
CA VAL A 179 -0.81 12.96 2.16
C VAL A 179 -0.85 14.24 2.97
N SER A 180 -1.74 14.28 3.96
CA SER A 180 -2.00 15.43 4.81
C SER A 180 -1.98 15.01 6.27
N MET A 181 -0.82 15.19 6.91
CA MET A 181 -0.51 14.75 8.26
C MET A 181 -0.21 15.94 9.16
N LYS A 182 -0.45 15.80 10.46
CA LYS A 182 0.00 16.78 11.46
C LYS A 182 1.52 16.93 11.42
N GLU A 183 2.00 18.09 11.78
CA GLU A 183 3.43 18.34 11.91
C GLU A 183 4.08 17.47 12.98
N GLY A 184 5.36 17.20 12.81
CA GLY A 184 6.19 16.46 13.76
C GLY A 184 6.64 15.09 13.25
N PHE A 185 7.81 14.69 13.68
CA PHE A 185 8.46 13.45 13.24
C PHE A 185 7.61 12.20 13.46
N LYS A 186 6.95 12.09 14.63
CA LYS A 186 6.13 10.93 15.00
C LYS A 186 4.81 10.85 14.26
N ASN A 187 4.38 11.96 13.62
CA ASN A 187 3.14 12.07 12.85
C ASN A 187 3.33 11.74 11.37
N ARG A 188 4.54 11.46 10.92
CA ARG A 188 4.81 11.12 9.52
C ARG A 188 4.01 9.91 9.07
N ARG A 189 3.47 9.97 7.86
CA ARG A 189 2.77 8.83 7.26
C ARG A 189 3.74 7.71 6.98
N ILE A 190 3.33 6.50 7.36
CA ILE A 190 3.99 5.25 7.03
C ILE A 190 2.98 4.36 6.32
N SER A 191 3.34 3.85 5.15
CA SER A 191 2.66 2.75 4.48
C SER A 191 3.57 1.55 4.37
N TYR A 192 2.99 0.36 4.44
CA TYR A 192 3.65 -0.92 4.27
C TYR A 192 2.94 -1.67 3.15
N THR A 193 3.67 -2.03 2.11
CA THR A 193 3.13 -2.65 0.90
C THR A 193 3.82 -3.97 0.63
N LEU A 194 3.05 -5.01 0.33
CA LEU A 194 3.54 -6.32 -0.09
C LEU A 194 2.90 -6.70 -1.42
N LEU A 195 3.69 -7.23 -2.34
CA LEU A 195 3.28 -7.70 -3.65
C LEU A 195 3.36 -9.23 -3.70
N PHE A 196 2.28 -9.84 -4.18
CA PHE A 196 2.14 -11.30 -4.30
C PHE A 196 1.83 -11.68 -5.75
N GLY A 197 2.52 -12.72 -6.24
CA GLY A 197 2.44 -13.16 -7.63
C GLY A 197 2.97 -12.13 -8.62
N ASN A 198 3.22 -12.54 -9.87
CA ASN A 198 3.66 -11.66 -10.95
C ASN A 198 2.59 -11.61 -12.05
N ASN A 199 2.21 -10.43 -12.51
CA ASN A 199 1.06 -10.24 -13.41
C ASN A 199 1.36 -9.35 -14.63
N LEU A 200 2.35 -8.47 -14.55
CA LEU A 200 2.74 -7.55 -15.61
C LEU A 200 4.23 -7.72 -15.88
N GLU A 201 4.58 -8.46 -16.91
CA GLU A 201 5.96 -8.60 -17.43
C GLU A 201 6.22 -7.62 -18.58
#